data_52e210cbe5fa4f91ca7604c644961192
#
_entry.id   52e210cbe5fa4f91ca7604c644961192
#
_cell.length_a   1.000
_cell.length_b   1.000
_cell.length_c   1.000
_cell.angle_alpha   90.00
_cell.angle_beta   90.00
_cell.angle_gamma   90.00
#
_symmetry.space_group_name_H-M   'P 1'
#
loop_
_entity.id
_entity.type
_entity.pdbx_description
1 polymer ?
#
loop_
_entity_poly.entity_id
_entity_poly.type
_entity_poly.pdbx_seq_one_letter_code
_entity_poly.pdbx_strand_id
1 'polypeptide(L)'
;MAYRLTKKALLADLYAAFLCAKKHKVNQPYVKHFENRLMENLKEIADSLWNHTYKPEPSTCFIVERPKKREVFAAQFRDRVVHHLYYNYTHEIFERTFIADTYSCIKGRGSHYGIRRMKKHILEESHNYLFKL
;
A
#
# COMPACT_ATOMS: atom_id res chain seq x y z
N MET A 1 19.61 2.17 -15.55
CA MET A 1 19.26 0.93 -16.29
C MET A 1 17.75 0.80 -16.36
N ALA A 2 17.16 0.83 -17.55
CA ALA A 2 15.73 0.58 -17.69
C ALA A 2 15.45 -0.90 -17.38
N TYR A 3 14.69 -1.14 -16.31
CA TYR A 3 14.24 -2.49 -15.95
C TYR A 3 13.28 -2.98 -17.04
N ARG A 4 13.76 -3.88 -17.89
CA ARG A 4 12.91 -4.46 -18.94
C ARG A 4 12.01 -5.51 -18.28
N LEU A 5 10.80 -5.10 -17.93
CA LEU A 5 9.81 -5.98 -17.34
C LEU A 5 9.51 -7.13 -18.31
N THR A 6 9.71 -8.36 -17.89
CA THR A 6 9.27 -9.56 -18.62
C THR A 6 8.04 -10.15 -17.92
N LYS A 7 7.18 -10.85 -18.66
CA LYS A 7 6.00 -11.51 -18.06
C LYS A 7 6.38 -12.48 -16.94
N LYS A 8 7.55 -13.15 -17.05
CA LYS A 8 8.05 -14.03 -16.00
C LYS A 8 8.48 -13.26 -14.75
N ALA A 9 9.13 -12.11 -14.92
CA ALA A 9 9.49 -11.24 -13.80
C ALA A 9 8.25 -10.67 -13.13
N LEU A 10 7.25 -10.23 -13.90
CA LEU A 10 5.98 -9.75 -13.37
C LEU A 10 5.27 -10.80 -12.49
N LEU A 11 5.29 -12.08 -12.89
CA LEU A 11 4.71 -13.15 -12.10
C LEU A 11 5.47 -13.36 -10.76
N ALA A 12 6.80 -13.26 -10.76
CA ALA A 12 7.60 -13.35 -9.55
C ALA A 12 7.32 -12.16 -8.60
N ASP A 13 7.21 -10.96 -9.16
CA ASP A 13 6.89 -9.75 -8.39
C ASP A 13 5.46 -9.80 -7.82
N LEU A 14 4.49 -10.35 -8.56
CA LEU A 14 3.14 -10.62 -8.07
C LEU A 14 3.13 -11.63 -6.92
N TYR A 15 3.97 -12.66 -6.98
CA TYR A 15 4.10 -13.61 -5.88
C TYR A 15 4.66 -12.92 -4.62
N ALA A 16 5.67 -12.07 -4.76
CA ALA A 16 6.20 -11.26 -3.66
C ALA A 16 5.14 -10.30 -3.09
N ALA A 17 4.38 -9.65 -3.96
CA ALA A 17 3.25 -8.79 -3.58
C ALA A 17 2.14 -9.56 -2.83
N PHE A 18 1.82 -10.77 -3.26
CA PHE A 18 0.89 -11.66 -2.55
C PHE A 18 1.37 -11.96 -1.13
N LEU A 19 2.65 -12.29 -0.94
CA LEU A 19 3.21 -12.54 0.41
C LEU A 19 3.07 -11.30 1.31
N CYS A 20 3.28 -10.10 0.76
CA CYS A 20 3.04 -8.84 1.48
C CYS A 20 1.55 -8.64 1.82
N ALA A 21 0.65 -8.87 0.86
CA ALA A 21 -0.80 -8.71 1.06
C ALA A 21 -1.37 -9.69 2.10
N LYS A 22 -0.82 -10.90 2.16
CA LYS A 22 -1.20 -11.97 3.09
C LYS A 22 -0.72 -11.71 4.52
N LYS A 23 0.35 -10.94 4.71
CA LYS A 23 0.96 -10.70 6.02
C LYS A 23 -0.09 -10.22 7.04
N HIS A 24 -0.12 -10.87 8.22
CA HIS A 24 -1.10 -10.66 9.30
C HIS A 24 -2.56 -11.00 8.96
N LYS A 25 -2.83 -11.70 7.84
CA LYS A 25 -4.19 -12.07 7.39
C LYS A 25 -4.31 -13.54 7.00
N VAL A 26 -3.35 -14.38 7.36
CA VAL A 26 -3.23 -15.80 6.94
C VAL A 26 -4.49 -16.62 7.22
N ASN A 27 -5.18 -16.34 8.33
CA ASN A 27 -6.37 -17.08 8.75
C ASN A 27 -7.67 -16.58 8.14
N GLN A 28 -7.63 -15.52 7.33
CA GLN A 28 -8.84 -14.96 6.73
C GLN A 28 -9.36 -15.86 5.60
N PRO A 29 -10.68 -16.14 5.55
CA PRO A 29 -11.27 -17.04 4.54
C PRO A 29 -10.96 -16.63 3.10
N TYR A 30 -10.99 -15.31 2.80
CA TYR A 30 -10.71 -14.79 1.47
C TYR A 30 -9.25 -14.99 1.04
N VAL A 31 -8.30 -15.02 1.99
CA VAL A 31 -6.89 -15.33 1.71
C VAL A 31 -6.74 -16.81 1.37
N LYS A 32 -7.33 -17.69 2.18
CA LYS A 32 -7.30 -19.13 1.94
C LYS A 32 -7.95 -19.50 0.61
N HIS A 33 -9.07 -18.86 0.29
CA HIS A 33 -9.73 -19.05 -1.00
C HIS A 33 -8.81 -18.66 -2.18
N PHE A 34 -8.13 -17.55 -2.09
CA PHE A 34 -7.16 -17.13 -3.11
C PHE A 34 -5.97 -18.10 -3.20
N GLU A 35 -5.46 -18.59 -2.06
CA GLU A 35 -4.35 -19.56 -2.02
C GLU A 35 -4.66 -20.89 -2.63
N ASN A 36 -5.89 -21.39 -2.54
CA ASN A 36 -6.29 -22.68 -3.11
C ASN A 36 -6.02 -22.77 -4.62
N ARG A 37 -6.03 -21.62 -5.32
CA ARG A 37 -5.75 -21.53 -6.77
C ARG A 37 -4.66 -20.47 -7.04
N LEU A 38 -3.66 -20.40 -6.16
CA LEU A 38 -2.68 -19.31 -6.15
C LEU A 38 -2.03 -19.05 -7.51
N MET A 39 -1.47 -20.09 -8.12
CA MET A 39 -0.74 -19.95 -9.38
C MET A 39 -1.64 -19.56 -10.55
N GLU A 40 -2.88 -20.03 -10.56
CA GLU A 40 -3.88 -19.67 -11.57
C GLU A 40 -4.27 -18.20 -11.41
N ASN A 41 -4.61 -17.78 -10.18
CA ASN A 41 -4.97 -16.41 -9.86
C ASN A 41 -3.84 -15.42 -10.20
N LEU A 42 -2.59 -15.75 -9.85
CA LEU A 42 -1.45 -14.89 -10.17
C LEU A 42 -1.16 -14.81 -11.68
N LYS A 43 -1.33 -15.91 -12.43
CA LYS A 43 -1.19 -15.89 -13.89
C LYS A 43 -2.27 -15.04 -14.54
N GLU A 44 -3.51 -15.18 -14.10
CA GLU A 44 -4.64 -14.38 -14.61
C GLU A 44 -4.41 -12.88 -14.38
N ILE A 45 -3.97 -12.50 -13.17
CA ILE A 45 -3.59 -11.11 -12.87
C ILE A 45 -2.44 -10.66 -13.78
N ALA A 46 -1.38 -11.48 -13.90
CA ALA A 46 -0.23 -11.16 -14.74
C ALA A 46 -0.63 -10.95 -16.20
N ASP A 47 -1.49 -11.82 -16.72
CA ASP A 47 -1.97 -11.75 -18.11
C ASP A 47 -2.82 -10.50 -18.34
N SER A 48 -3.72 -10.18 -17.41
CA SER A 48 -4.57 -9.00 -17.51
C SER A 48 -3.76 -7.70 -17.41
N LEU A 49 -2.76 -7.64 -16.54
CA LEU A 49 -1.86 -6.49 -16.42
C LEU A 49 -0.97 -6.34 -17.67
N TRP A 50 -0.43 -7.45 -18.17
CA TRP A 50 0.42 -7.45 -19.36
C TRP A 50 -0.31 -6.99 -20.62
N ASN A 51 -1.57 -7.40 -20.75
CA ASN A 51 -2.43 -7.06 -21.87
C ASN A 51 -3.18 -5.73 -21.69
N HIS A 52 -2.95 -4.99 -20.60
CA HIS A 52 -3.66 -3.75 -20.27
C HIS A 52 -5.19 -3.91 -20.17
N THR A 53 -5.66 -5.09 -19.81
CA THR A 53 -7.10 -5.41 -19.66
C THR A 53 -7.54 -5.52 -18.21
N TYR A 54 -6.63 -5.29 -17.27
CA TYR A 54 -6.94 -5.38 -15.85
C TYR A 54 -8.02 -4.37 -15.45
N LYS A 55 -9.05 -4.89 -14.75
CA LYS A 55 -10.10 -4.07 -14.14
C LYS A 55 -10.21 -4.47 -12.66
N PRO A 56 -10.22 -3.49 -11.73
CA PRO A 56 -10.49 -3.76 -10.32
C PRO A 56 -11.91 -4.32 -10.13
N GLU A 57 -12.06 -5.18 -9.13
CA GLU A 57 -13.36 -5.68 -8.71
C GLU A 57 -14.10 -4.66 -7.84
N PRO A 58 -15.44 -4.74 -7.73
CA PRO A 58 -16.19 -3.89 -6.84
C PRO A 58 -15.71 -4.02 -5.38
N SER A 59 -15.48 -2.88 -4.74
CA SER A 59 -15.09 -2.84 -3.33
C SER A 59 -16.26 -3.22 -2.42
N THR A 60 -15.97 -3.90 -1.31
CA THR A 60 -16.95 -4.13 -0.25
C THR A 60 -17.04 -2.91 0.63
N CYS A 61 -18.25 -2.34 0.78
CA CYS A 61 -18.50 -1.24 1.69
C CYS A 61 -19.00 -1.78 3.04
N PHE A 62 -18.46 -1.25 4.14
CA PHE A 62 -18.96 -1.50 5.49
C PHE A 62 -18.84 -0.24 6.36
N ILE A 63 -19.68 -0.17 7.40
CA ILE A 63 -19.73 0.99 8.29
C ILE A 63 -18.91 0.69 9.54
N VAL A 64 -17.99 1.58 9.88
CA VAL A 64 -17.26 1.59 11.15
C VAL A 64 -17.86 2.69 12.03
N GLU A 65 -18.36 2.34 13.20
CA GLU A 65 -19.05 3.29 14.08
C GLU A 65 -18.13 4.05 15.03
N ARG A 66 -17.03 3.41 15.46
CA ARG A 66 -16.10 3.98 16.45
C ARG A 66 -14.71 4.22 15.84
N PRO A 67 -14.00 5.29 16.24
CA PRO A 67 -14.37 6.40 17.14
C PRO A 67 -15.36 7.39 16.52
N LYS A 68 -15.54 7.38 15.20
CA LYS A 68 -16.48 8.21 14.44
C LYS A 68 -17.10 7.36 13.33
N LYS A 69 -18.40 7.48 13.14
CA LYS A 69 -19.12 6.78 12.06
C LYS A 69 -18.55 7.16 10.69
N ARG A 70 -18.14 6.14 9.91
CA ARG A 70 -17.58 6.31 8.57
C ARG A 70 -17.83 5.09 7.71
N GLU A 71 -18.01 5.30 6.43
CA GLU A 71 -18.00 4.24 5.42
C GLU A 71 -16.56 3.87 5.07
N VAL A 72 -16.30 2.59 4.99
CA VAL A 72 -14.99 2.05 4.59
C VAL A 72 -15.18 1.14 3.39
N PHE A 73 -14.50 1.47 2.30
CA PHE A 73 -14.47 0.67 1.08
C PHE A 73 -13.22 -0.20 1.08
N ALA A 74 -13.41 -1.50 1.14
CA ALA A 74 -12.32 -2.48 1.12
C ALA A 74 -12.22 -3.12 -0.25
N ALA A 75 -11.08 -2.98 -0.89
CA ALA A 75 -10.79 -3.67 -2.14
C ALA A 75 -10.78 -5.20 -1.95
N GLN A 76 -11.14 -5.95 -2.96
CA GLN A 76 -11.05 -7.41 -2.98
C GLN A 76 -9.60 -7.86 -2.81
N PHE A 77 -9.39 -9.09 -2.32
CA PHE A 77 -8.02 -9.55 -2.01
C PHE A 77 -7.13 -9.60 -3.26
N ARG A 78 -7.70 -9.97 -4.41
CA ARG A 78 -7.04 -9.92 -5.72
C ARG A 78 -6.47 -8.53 -6.02
N ASP A 79 -7.26 -7.48 -5.82
CA ASP A 79 -6.83 -6.11 -6.07
C ASP A 79 -5.81 -5.62 -5.02
N ARG A 80 -5.89 -6.10 -3.78
CA ARG A 80 -4.86 -5.79 -2.76
C ARG A 80 -3.49 -6.36 -3.14
N VAL A 81 -3.43 -7.52 -3.81
CA VAL A 81 -2.17 -8.05 -4.35
C VAL A 81 -1.60 -7.09 -5.39
N VAL A 82 -2.45 -6.57 -6.29
CA VAL A 82 -2.02 -5.58 -7.29
C VAL A 82 -1.60 -4.26 -6.63
N HIS A 83 -2.31 -3.79 -5.60
CA HIS A 83 -1.90 -2.60 -4.83
C HIS A 83 -0.50 -2.78 -4.20
N HIS A 84 -0.20 -3.96 -3.65
CA HIS A 84 1.14 -4.24 -3.11
C HIS A 84 2.20 -4.29 -4.22
N LEU A 85 1.87 -4.80 -5.41
CA LEU A 85 2.77 -4.76 -6.57
C LEU A 85 3.13 -3.30 -6.93
N TYR A 86 2.13 -2.43 -7.07
CA TYR A 86 2.36 -1.01 -7.34
C TYR A 86 3.17 -0.34 -6.24
N TYR A 87 2.84 -0.61 -4.99
CA TYR A 87 3.59 -0.08 -3.85
C TYR A 87 5.07 -0.49 -3.94
N ASN A 88 5.37 -1.76 -4.21
CA ASN A 88 6.74 -2.26 -4.32
C ASN A 88 7.54 -1.57 -5.42
N TYR A 89 6.90 -1.16 -6.52
CA TYR A 89 7.57 -0.44 -7.61
C TYR A 89 7.75 1.05 -7.36
N THR A 90 6.86 1.66 -6.59
CA THR A 90 6.75 3.12 -6.51
C THR A 90 7.25 3.72 -5.20
N HIS A 91 7.23 2.96 -4.09
CA HIS A 91 7.50 3.52 -2.76
C HIS A 91 8.89 4.17 -2.64
N GLU A 92 9.94 3.54 -3.18
CA GLU A 92 11.29 4.11 -3.15
C GLU A 92 11.40 5.43 -3.92
N ILE A 93 10.67 5.55 -5.03
CA ILE A 93 10.64 6.76 -5.85
C ILE A 93 10.00 7.89 -5.04
N PHE A 94 8.85 7.61 -4.41
CA PHE A 94 8.17 8.60 -3.57
C PHE A 94 8.96 8.96 -2.33
N GLU A 95 9.57 7.99 -1.63
CA GLU A 95 10.37 8.25 -0.44
C GLU A 95 11.55 9.20 -0.71
N ARG A 96 12.16 9.12 -1.90
CA ARG A 96 13.24 10.03 -2.32
C ARG A 96 12.76 11.45 -2.61
N THR A 97 11.48 11.63 -2.93
CA THR A 97 10.90 12.95 -3.24
C THR A 97 10.29 13.64 -2.02
N PHE A 98 10.07 12.90 -0.93
CA PHE A 98 9.49 13.47 0.27
C PHE A 98 10.47 14.41 0.99
N ILE A 99 9.93 15.51 1.51
CA ILE A 99 10.69 16.39 2.39
C ILE A 99 11.02 15.68 3.71
N ALA A 100 12.07 16.15 4.37
CA ALA A 100 12.59 15.53 5.62
C ALA A 100 11.50 15.39 6.71
N ASP A 101 10.54 16.31 6.75
CA ASP A 101 9.46 16.37 7.73
C ASP A 101 8.15 15.74 7.25
N THR A 102 8.20 14.80 6.32
CA THR A 102 7.08 13.93 5.98
C THR A 102 7.02 12.78 6.99
N TYR A 103 5.86 12.58 7.63
CA TYR A 103 5.69 11.61 8.73
C TYR A 103 4.66 10.52 8.44
N SER A 104 3.76 10.74 7.49
CA SER A 104 2.67 9.81 7.18
C SER A 104 3.17 8.64 6.33
N CYS A 105 2.79 7.42 6.74
CA CYS A 105 3.07 6.17 6.00
C CYS A 105 4.55 5.86 5.74
N ILE A 106 5.49 6.51 6.44
CA ILE A 106 6.92 6.22 6.34
C ILE A 106 7.34 5.34 7.52
N LYS A 107 8.06 4.26 7.23
CA LYS A 107 8.58 3.35 8.25
C LYS A 107 9.50 4.08 9.23
N GLY A 108 9.24 3.94 10.53
CA GLY A 108 10.01 4.64 11.58
C GLY A 108 9.64 6.10 11.80
N ARG A 109 8.73 6.67 11.00
CA ARG A 109 8.25 8.04 11.13
C ARG A 109 6.73 8.03 11.32
N GLY A 110 6.25 8.17 12.54
CA GLY A 110 4.83 8.25 12.87
C GLY A 110 4.51 9.54 13.62
N SER A 111 3.29 9.67 14.14
CA SER A 111 2.81 10.86 14.85
C SER A 111 3.75 11.29 15.98
N HIS A 112 4.28 10.37 16.77
CA HIS A 112 5.24 10.71 17.84
C HIS A 112 6.56 11.25 17.31
N TYR A 113 7.05 10.76 16.17
CA TYR A 113 8.23 11.32 15.53
C TYR A 113 7.95 12.75 15.05
N GLY A 114 6.81 12.97 14.40
CA GLY A 114 6.38 14.30 13.95
C GLY A 114 6.27 15.31 15.09
N ILE A 115 5.66 14.90 16.23
CA ILE A 115 5.55 15.77 17.42
C ILE A 115 6.93 16.14 17.95
N ARG A 116 7.88 15.20 18.02
CA ARG A 116 9.25 15.52 18.46
C ARG A 116 9.96 16.50 17.52
N ARG A 117 9.82 16.31 16.22
CA ARG A 117 10.38 17.20 15.20
C ARG A 117 9.77 18.60 15.30
N MET A 118 8.44 18.68 15.41
CA MET A 118 7.74 19.95 15.57
C MET A 118 8.18 20.71 16.83
N LYS A 119 8.30 20.01 17.97
CA LYS A 119 8.82 20.60 19.21
C LYS A 119 10.24 21.16 19.01
N LYS A 120 11.11 20.43 18.30
CA LYS A 120 12.48 20.89 18.01
C LYS A 120 12.46 22.18 17.20
N HIS A 121 11.68 22.24 16.11
CA HIS A 121 11.55 23.44 15.29
C HIS A 121 11.00 24.64 16.06
N ILE A 122 10.00 24.45 16.94
CA ILE A 122 9.45 25.54 17.76
C ILE A 122 10.49 26.10 18.74
N LEU A 123 11.37 25.23 19.29
CA LEU A 123 12.34 25.63 20.29
C LEU A 123 13.63 26.22 19.69
N GLU A 124 14.07 25.74 18.53
CA GLU A 124 15.33 26.14 17.89
C GLU A 124 15.16 27.34 16.95
N GLU A 125 13.98 27.49 16.35
CA GLU A 125 13.68 28.58 15.44
C GLU A 125 12.53 29.41 16.02
N SER A 126 12.73 30.73 16.15
CA SER A 126 11.68 31.64 16.57
C SER A 126 10.62 31.84 15.49
N HIS A 127 9.82 30.79 15.26
CA HIS A 127 8.68 30.84 14.36
C HIS A 127 7.48 31.48 15.07
N ASN A 128 7.01 32.61 14.54
CA ASN A 128 5.88 33.34 15.10
C ASN A 128 4.51 32.76 14.71
N TYR A 129 4.46 31.79 13.78
CA TYR A 129 3.22 31.26 13.23
C TYR A 129 3.23 29.75 13.06
N LEU A 130 2.16 29.09 13.50
CA LEU A 130 1.88 27.66 13.27
C LEU A 130 0.59 27.56 12.45
N PHE A 131 0.67 26.97 11.25
CA PHE A 131 -0.49 26.66 10.43
C PHE A 131 -0.85 25.19 10.57
N LYS A 132 -2.11 24.91 10.92
CA LYS A 132 -2.72 23.58 10.87
C LYS A 132 -3.58 23.51 9.63
N LEU A 133 -3.17 22.68 8.67
CA LEU A 133 -3.95 22.34 7.48
C LEU A 133 -4.85 21.12 7.75
#